data_e91da89ce4281ca686828e374d950b61
#
_entry.id   e91da89ce4281ca686828e374d950b61
#
_cell.length_a   1.000
_cell.length_b   1.000
_cell.length_c   1.000
_cell.angle_alpha   90.00
_cell.angle_beta   90.00
_cell.angle_gamma   90.00
#
_symmetry.space_group_name_H-M   'P 1'
#
loop_
_entity.id
_entity.type
_entity.pdbx_description
1 polymer ?
#
loop_
_entity_poly.entity_id
_entity_poly.type
_entity_poly.pdbx_seq_one_letter_code
_entity_poly.pdbx_strand_id
1 'polypeptide(L)'
;MTYPLFSKSLFSRKGSFGPVPVAGSKVPSARPSRPGWLIVVSLIPVVYSIMALGVVAWTGDIGLNCVLGIEVQETIPTDFTWEPTRPGVGDRLSQIEGQPIGHYPAYVEAMRRIRDRVDQSVEVSWLPKDGGPERRASAVVRYRPLRTYLWSLVWFIQEMAIFVVGAWVFWKRPRDESARLFFWLCLVTVGAYMGGYHWAEIVIEPALIYLFAAFAVFVPVVSLHFYLVFPRANPIFARRRGTALAVLYGVPTAFIGVLWVCMFRLSRLRIQFGPEAEAALQVMLGSIKYLAFGYIVLSVAIFGLCIVCLSASYRSAANRAERNQTYWILLASRLGVLPIGYLLWSAWWEPARLGLSSAAWPMYVLSLLYTVAYALSITRYKLMQVEEIYNRSKLYVLVSLAAGLLYSGVLVGTTLLIGDRLLADHTSRWAVVAGVVAIAILILSGATRERFQRAIDRRFYREKYKFDQAMQKMNLAVGRLVDRSTLGQRLLEAAAEILRVEWGAIY
;
A
#
# COMPACT_ATOMS: atom_id res chain seq x y z
N MET A 1 -64.24 -2.23 -34.05
CA MET A 1 -63.34 -2.82 -35.04
C MET A 1 -62.75 -4.08 -34.46
N THR A 2 -63.09 -5.19 -35.06
CA THR A 2 -63.03 -6.58 -34.65
C THR A 2 -61.61 -7.16 -34.75
N TYR A 3 -61.15 -7.85 -33.72
CA TYR A 3 -59.96 -8.73 -33.80
C TYR A 3 -60.41 -10.15 -34.17
N PRO A 4 -59.68 -10.83 -35.03
CA PRO A 4 -59.98 -12.22 -35.39
C PRO A 4 -59.30 -13.21 -34.44
N LEU A 5 -60.09 -14.18 -34.03
CA LEU A 5 -59.79 -15.42 -33.33
C LEU A 5 -58.70 -16.26 -34.08
N PHE A 6 -57.64 -16.65 -33.37
CA PHE A 6 -56.69 -17.68 -33.85
C PHE A 6 -57.15 -19.06 -33.39
N SER A 7 -57.23 -19.93 -34.38
CA SER A 7 -57.75 -21.29 -34.44
C SER A 7 -56.93 -22.26 -33.56
N LYS A 8 -57.65 -23.11 -32.82
CA LYS A 8 -57.22 -24.36 -32.23
C LYS A 8 -56.86 -25.37 -33.32
N SER A 9 -55.61 -25.69 -33.54
CA SER A 9 -55.17 -26.99 -34.08
C SER A 9 -53.66 -27.09 -34.09
N LEU A 10 -53.05 -27.67 -33.07
CA LEU A 10 -51.70 -28.28 -33.12
C LEU A 10 -51.35 -28.94 -31.75
N PHE A 11 -52.27 -29.83 -31.29
CA PHE A 11 -51.91 -30.76 -30.21
C PHE A 11 -52.39 -32.16 -30.58
N SER A 12 -51.59 -32.83 -31.39
CA SER A 12 -51.66 -34.31 -31.53
C SER A 12 -50.34 -34.82 -32.13
N ARG A 13 -49.34 -34.99 -31.29
CA ARG A 13 -48.28 -35.98 -31.52
C ARG A 13 -47.85 -36.53 -30.17
N LYS A 14 -48.37 -37.69 -29.81
CA LYS A 14 -47.81 -38.60 -28.80
C LYS A 14 -46.43 -39.05 -29.29
N GLY A 15 -45.37 -38.35 -28.81
CA GLY A 15 -44.00 -38.82 -28.90
C GLY A 15 -43.60 -39.31 -27.51
N SER A 16 -43.32 -40.61 -27.39
CA SER A 16 -42.77 -41.22 -26.21
C SER A 16 -41.37 -40.65 -25.97
N PHE A 17 -41.24 -39.73 -24.99
CA PHE A 17 -39.94 -39.34 -24.50
C PHE A 17 -39.41 -40.43 -23.58
N GLY A 18 -38.48 -41.23 -24.10
CA GLY A 18 -37.61 -42.07 -23.28
C GLY A 18 -36.77 -41.19 -22.33
N PRO A 19 -36.35 -41.71 -21.17
CA PRO A 19 -35.54 -40.93 -20.23
C PRO A 19 -34.21 -40.57 -20.90
N VAL A 20 -33.97 -39.24 -21.03
CA VAL A 20 -32.67 -38.73 -21.44
C VAL A 20 -31.65 -39.10 -20.37
N PRO A 21 -30.59 -39.86 -20.69
CA PRO A 21 -29.54 -40.13 -19.70
C PRO A 21 -28.89 -38.81 -19.29
N VAL A 22 -29.10 -38.39 -18.07
CA VAL A 22 -28.32 -37.33 -17.43
C VAL A 22 -26.90 -37.87 -17.32
N ALA A 23 -26.09 -37.61 -18.33
CA ALA A 23 -24.65 -37.82 -18.27
C ALA A 23 -24.12 -36.89 -17.17
N GLY A 24 -23.98 -37.45 -15.99
CA GLY A 24 -23.28 -36.85 -14.88
C GLY A 24 -21.80 -36.67 -15.23
N SER A 25 -21.48 -35.74 -16.11
CA SER A 25 -20.12 -35.26 -16.24
C SER A 25 -19.81 -34.48 -14.95
N LYS A 26 -19.22 -35.20 -13.99
CA LYS A 26 -18.41 -34.54 -12.94
C LYS A 26 -17.34 -33.75 -13.68
N VAL A 27 -17.62 -32.48 -13.99
CA VAL A 27 -16.58 -31.51 -14.34
C VAL A 27 -15.61 -31.55 -13.19
N PRO A 28 -14.37 -32.03 -13.39
CA PRO A 28 -13.39 -31.99 -12.32
C PRO A 28 -13.24 -30.51 -11.99
N SER A 29 -13.61 -30.13 -10.77
CA SER A 29 -13.31 -28.83 -10.21
C SER A 29 -11.80 -28.79 -9.96
N ALA A 30 -11.02 -28.63 -11.03
CA ALA A 30 -9.60 -28.39 -10.92
C ALA A 30 -9.47 -27.12 -10.08
N ARG A 31 -9.08 -27.27 -8.82
CA ARG A 31 -8.71 -26.15 -7.97
C ARG A 31 -7.72 -25.29 -8.76
N PRO A 32 -7.98 -24.00 -8.96
CA PRO A 32 -7.12 -23.16 -9.76
C PRO A 32 -5.72 -23.24 -9.16
N SER A 33 -4.75 -23.73 -9.92
CA SER A 33 -3.35 -23.74 -9.52
C SER A 33 -2.94 -22.28 -9.32
N ARG A 34 -2.77 -21.88 -8.06
CA ARG A 34 -2.29 -20.55 -7.72
C ARG A 34 -0.83 -20.51 -8.11
N PRO A 35 -0.37 -19.52 -8.87
CA PRO A 35 1.04 -19.44 -9.23
C PRO A 35 1.84 -19.15 -7.95
N GLY A 36 2.49 -20.18 -7.40
CA GLY A 36 3.25 -20.10 -6.14
C GLY A 36 4.32 -19.02 -6.15
N TRP A 37 4.89 -18.72 -7.33
CA TRP A 37 5.88 -17.66 -7.50
C TRP A 37 5.35 -16.27 -7.12
N LEU A 38 4.04 -15.98 -7.35
CA LEU A 38 3.43 -14.70 -6.96
C LEU A 38 3.41 -14.53 -5.44
N ILE A 39 3.23 -15.61 -4.68
CA ILE A 39 3.30 -15.56 -3.21
C ILE A 39 4.71 -15.20 -2.78
N VAL A 40 5.73 -15.83 -3.38
CA VAL A 40 7.14 -15.52 -3.07
C VAL A 40 7.47 -14.07 -3.40
N VAL A 41 7.09 -13.60 -4.58
CA VAL A 41 7.34 -12.21 -5.00
C VAL A 41 6.60 -11.21 -4.12
N SER A 42 5.41 -11.55 -3.62
CA SER A 42 4.65 -10.67 -2.74
C SER A 42 5.29 -10.47 -1.35
N LEU A 43 6.19 -11.35 -0.94
CA LEU A 43 6.95 -11.18 0.30
C LEU A 43 8.06 -10.12 0.18
N ILE A 44 8.54 -9.84 -1.04
CA ILE A 44 9.65 -8.88 -1.26
C ILE A 44 9.34 -7.49 -0.66
N PRO A 45 8.22 -6.80 -0.98
CA PRO A 45 7.93 -5.50 -0.39
C PRO A 45 7.65 -5.55 1.11
N VAL A 46 7.14 -6.68 1.63
CA VAL A 46 6.93 -6.86 3.08
C VAL A 46 8.27 -6.99 3.80
N VAL A 47 9.15 -7.86 3.32
CA VAL A 47 10.51 -8.04 3.88
C VAL A 47 11.29 -6.72 3.76
N TYR A 48 11.21 -6.06 2.61
CA TYR A 48 11.80 -4.74 2.39
C TYR A 48 11.31 -3.72 3.44
N SER A 49 10.02 -3.65 3.67
CA SER A 49 9.43 -2.72 4.65
C SER A 49 9.89 -3.01 6.08
N ILE A 50 9.99 -4.30 6.45
CA ILE A 50 10.51 -4.71 7.76
C ILE A 50 12.00 -4.35 7.88
N MET A 51 12.79 -4.57 6.83
CA MET A 51 14.21 -4.19 6.82
C MET A 51 14.41 -2.67 6.91
N ALA A 52 13.59 -1.88 6.19
CA ALA A 52 13.63 -0.42 6.28
C ALA A 52 13.32 0.06 7.71
N LEU A 53 12.28 -0.48 8.34
CA LEU A 53 11.98 -0.22 9.76
C LEU A 53 13.12 -0.65 10.69
N GLY A 54 13.74 -1.79 10.41
CA GLY A 54 14.89 -2.28 11.16
C GLY A 54 16.06 -1.29 11.11
N VAL A 55 16.39 -0.79 9.93
CA VAL A 55 17.43 0.24 9.77
C VAL A 55 17.11 1.47 10.60
N VAL A 56 15.87 1.99 10.51
CA VAL A 56 15.46 3.19 11.28
C VAL A 56 15.52 2.97 12.79
N ALA A 57 15.16 1.77 13.26
CA ALA A 57 15.09 1.47 14.70
C ALA A 57 16.43 1.15 15.33
N TRP A 58 17.31 0.45 14.60
CA TRP A 58 18.54 -0.14 15.15
C TRP A 58 19.83 0.43 14.58
N THR A 59 19.76 1.50 13.80
CA THR A 59 20.95 2.21 13.34
C THR A 59 21.31 3.29 14.38
N GLY A 60 22.56 3.29 14.83
CA GLY A 60 23.12 4.34 15.68
C GLY A 60 23.14 5.69 14.96
N ASP A 61 22.79 6.74 15.68
CA ASP A 61 22.67 8.11 15.18
C ASP A 61 23.30 9.07 16.20
N ILE A 62 23.67 10.27 15.75
CA ILE A 62 24.16 11.36 16.57
C ILE A 62 23.13 12.48 16.75
N GLY A 63 21.92 12.29 16.20
CA GLY A 63 20.80 13.23 16.33
C GLY A 63 20.88 14.42 15.40
N LEU A 64 21.61 14.33 14.29
CA LEU A 64 21.72 15.35 13.24
C LEU A 64 21.17 14.81 11.91
N ASN A 65 20.24 15.53 11.31
CA ASN A 65 19.74 15.22 9.98
C ASN A 65 20.32 16.21 8.96
N CYS A 66 21.21 15.68 8.09
CA CYS A 66 21.67 16.35 6.89
C CYS A 66 21.06 15.62 5.67
N VAL A 67 20.37 16.35 4.80
CA VAL A 67 19.66 15.78 3.65
C VAL A 67 20.13 16.46 2.37
N LEU A 68 20.63 15.68 1.40
CA LEU A 68 21.16 16.15 0.12
C LEU A 68 22.30 17.15 0.21
N GLY A 69 22.77 17.48 1.40
CA GLY A 69 23.84 18.43 1.71
C GLY A 69 24.57 18.05 2.99
N ILE A 70 25.47 18.91 3.42
CA ILE A 70 26.24 18.75 4.66
C ILE A 70 25.83 19.80 5.73
N GLU A 71 24.80 20.59 5.42
CA GLU A 71 24.20 21.52 6.37
C GLU A 71 23.20 20.77 7.25
N VAL A 72 23.22 21.08 8.54
CA VAL A 72 22.28 20.52 9.52
C VAL A 72 20.91 21.15 9.28
N GLN A 73 19.93 20.33 8.91
CA GLN A 73 18.57 20.80 8.61
C GLN A 73 17.60 20.54 9.75
N GLU A 74 17.86 19.51 10.53
CA GLU A 74 17.05 19.16 11.69
C GLU A 74 17.95 18.57 12.78
N THR A 75 17.64 18.89 14.02
CA THR A 75 18.30 18.32 15.19
C THR A 75 17.25 17.60 16.04
N ILE A 76 17.57 16.40 16.51
CA ILE A 76 16.72 15.63 17.42
C ILE A 76 17.12 16.01 18.85
N PRO A 77 16.32 16.80 19.60
CA PRO A 77 16.82 17.55 20.76
C PRO A 77 17.03 16.78 22.05
N THR A 78 16.33 15.68 22.31
CA THR A 78 16.11 15.23 23.68
C THR A 78 16.94 14.05 24.16
N ASP A 79 17.55 13.27 23.26
CA ASP A 79 18.13 11.99 23.66
C ASP A 79 19.60 11.81 23.28
N PHE A 80 20.20 12.81 22.62
CA PHE A 80 21.58 12.76 22.18
C PHE A 80 22.44 13.69 23.05
N THR A 81 23.48 13.12 23.65
CA THR A 81 24.42 13.85 24.51
C THR A 81 25.54 14.44 23.66
N TRP A 82 25.78 15.74 23.80
CA TRP A 82 26.82 16.50 23.14
C TRP A 82 27.61 17.32 24.15
N GLU A 83 28.94 17.30 24.04
CA GLU A 83 29.83 18.06 24.88
C GLU A 83 30.93 18.74 24.06
N PRO A 84 31.17 20.06 24.18
CA PRO A 84 30.48 21.03 25.05
C PRO A 84 29.20 21.59 24.47
N THR A 85 29.00 21.57 23.14
CA THR A 85 27.83 22.13 22.44
C THR A 85 27.52 21.29 21.23
N ARG A 86 26.29 21.33 20.72
CA ARG A 86 25.95 20.65 19.48
C ARG A 86 25.80 21.64 18.33
N PRO A 87 25.92 21.18 17.04
CA PRO A 87 25.59 21.98 15.88
C PRO A 87 24.12 22.41 15.87
N GLY A 88 23.85 23.62 15.44
CA GLY A 88 22.52 24.19 15.23
C GLY A 88 22.03 23.96 13.79
N VAL A 89 20.75 24.25 13.54
CA VAL A 89 20.18 24.23 12.18
C VAL A 89 20.85 25.32 11.33
N GLY A 90 21.39 24.92 10.17
CA GLY A 90 22.12 25.77 9.26
C GLY A 90 23.64 25.72 9.42
N ASP A 91 24.15 25.06 10.46
CA ASP A 91 25.60 24.82 10.62
C ASP A 91 26.05 23.79 9.59
N ARG A 92 27.30 23.92 9.11
CA ARG A 92 27.85 23.05 8.10
C ARG A 92 28.85 22.08 8.70
N LEU A 93 28.61 20.78 8.59
CA LEU A 93 29.55 19.76 9.07
C LEU A 93 30.85 19.81 8.26
N SER A 94 31.97 19.75 8.94
CA SER A 94 33.31 19.75 8.34
C SER A 94 34.01 18.41 8.49
N GLN A 95 33.91 17.75 9.65
CA GLN A 95 34.55 16.47 9.92
C GLN A 95 33.71 15.61 10.87
N ILE A 96 33.77 14.29 10.70
CA ILE A 96 33.33 13.29 11.67
C ILE A 96 34.48 12.30 11.87
N GLU A 97 34.94 12.13 13.12
CA GLU A 97 36.10 11.31 13.47
C GLU A 97 37.38 11.62 12.66
N GLY A 98 37.67 12.91 12.46
CA GLY A 98 38.82 13.36 11.70
C GLY A 98 38.73 13.16 10.18
N GLN A 99 37.59 12.61 9.70
CA GLN A 99 37.36 12.47 8.26
C GLN A 99 36.66 13.72 7.71
N PRO A 100 37.20 14.35 6.63
CA PRO A 100 36.60 15.52 6.06
C PRO A 100 35.28 15.19 5.37
N ILE A 101 34.26 16.02 5.61
CA ILE A 101 32.95 15.94 5.00
C ILE A 101 32.78 17.12 4.06
N GLY A 102 33.14 16.92 2.78
CA GLY A 102 33.00 17.95 1.74
C GLY A 102 31.63 17.91 1.03
N HIS A 103 30.93 16.77 1.05
CA HIS A 103 29.71 16.53 0.29
C HIS A 103 28.83 15.46 0.95
N TYR A 104 27.55 15.40 0.54
CA TYR A 104 26.54 14.49 1.13
C TYR A 104 26.94 13.00 1.13
N PRO A 105 27.49 12.41 0.05
CA PRO A 105 27.97 11.02 0.09
C PRO A 105 29.07 10.74 1.13
N ALA A 106 29.94 11.72 1.41
CA ALA A 106 30.94 11.57 2.49
C ALA A 106 30.26 11.56 3.88
N TYR A 107 29.24 12.40 4.08
CA TYR A 107 28.40 12.36 5.28
C TYR A 107 27.73 10.98 5.46
N VAL A 108 27.09 10.45 4.40
CA VAL A 108 26.43 9.12 4.44
C VAL A 108 27.44 8.02 4.80
N GLU A 109 28.66 8.09 4.24
CA GLU A 109 29.69 7.10 4.55
C GLU A 109 30.22 7.24 6.00
N ALA A 110 30.37 8.47 6.49
CA ALA A 110 30.74 8.70 7.89
C ALA A 110 29.67 8.15 8.85
N MET A 111 28.40 8.44 8.59
CA MET A 111 27.27 7.90 9.37
C MET A 111 27.24 6.37 9.33
N ARG A 112 27.52 5.76 8.16
CA ARG A 112 27.59 4.30 8.03
C ARG A 112 28.68 3.67 8.90
N ARG A 113 29.83 4.34 9.10
CA ARG A 113 30.92 3.84 9.93
C ARG A 113 30.65 3.91 11.42
N ILE A 114 29.90 4.92 11.86
CA ILE A 114 29.62 5.13 13.28
C ILE A 114 28.35 4.42 13.76
N ARG A 115 27.49 3.96 12.85
CA ARG A 115 26.17 3.38 13.17
C ARG A 115 26.20 2.19 14.15
N ASP A 116 27.28 1.39 14.09
CA ASP A 116 27.43 0.18 14.92
C ASP A 116 28.14 0.49 16.26
N ARG A 117 28.56 1.76 16.47
CA ARG A 117 29.30 2.21 17.66
C ARG A 117 28.38 2.81 18.70
N VAL A 118 27.27 2.17 18.98
CA VAL A 118 26.29 2.64 19.99
C VAL A 118 26.95 2.75 21.34
N ASP A 119 26.60 3.81 22.09
CA ASP A 119 27.17 4.23 23.40
C ASP A 119 28.65 4.62 23.35
N GLN A 120 29.24 4.76 22.15
CA GLN A 120 30.59 5.30 21.99
C GLN A 120 30.52 6.80 21.64
N SER A 121 31.56 7.52 22.05
CA SER A 121 31.72 8.93 21.76
C SER A 121 32.45 9.12 20.44
N VAL A 122 31.95 10.01 19.59
CA VAL A 122 32.47 10.38 18.26
C VAL A 122 32.76 11.87 18.21
N GLU A 123 33.91 12.27 17.71
CA GLU A 123 34.26 13.68 17.53
C GLU A 123 33.63 14.21 16.24
N VAL A 124 32.94 15.36 16.34
CA VAL A 124 32.30 16.04 15.21
C VAL A 124 32.77 17.48 15.17
N SER A 125 33.20 17.95 14.01
CA SER A 125 33.56 19.34 13.75
C SER A 125 32.60 19.96 12.76
N TRP A 126 32.33 21.28 12.95
CA TRP A 126 31.44 22.04 12.07
C TRP A 126 31.80 23.51 11.99
N LEU A 127 31.40 24.14 10.94
CA LEU A 127 31.46 25.57 10.72
C LEU A 127 30.09 26.17 11.06
N PRO A 128 30.04 27.12 12.04
CA PRO A 128 28.80 27.79 12.37
C PRO A 128 28.25 28.60 11.21
N LYS A 129 26.93 28.67 11.07
CA LYS A 129 26.24 29.48 10.05
C LYS A 129 26.65 30.96 10.10
N ASP A 130 26.99 31.46 11.27
CA ASP A 130 27.35 32.88 11.51
C ASP A 130 28.78 33.22 11.07
N GLY A 131 29.52 32.29 10.43
CA GLY A 131 30.89 32.51 9.95
C GLY A 131 31.94 32.52 11.06
N GLY A 132 31.64 31.98 12.22
CA GLY A 132 32.57 31.84 13.35
C GLY A 132 33.65 30.77 13.09
N PRO A 133 34.65 30.66 13.98
CA PRO A 133 35.67 29.61 13.88
C PRO A 133 35.06 28.21 13.97
N GLU A 134 35.76 27.24 13.37
CA GLU A 134 35.39 25.82 13.41
C GLU A 134 35.23 25.38 14.88
N ARG A 135 34.09 24.77 15.19
CA ARG A 135 33.77 24.21 16.49
C ARG A 135 33.90 22.72 16.49
N ARG A 136 34.21 22.15 17.64
CA ARG A 136 34.32 20.71 17.85
C ARG A 136 33.55 20.30 19.09
N ALA A 137 32.93 19.16 19.01
CA ALA A 137 32.28 18.54 20.16
C ALA A 137 32.29 17.03 20.01
N SER A 138 32.07 16.37 21.13
CA SER A 138 31.91 14.94 21.23
C SER A 138 30.44 14.59 21.31
N ALA A 139 29.98 13.70 20.43
CA ALA A 139 28.62 13.21 20.41
C ALA A 139 28.59 11.73 20.81
N VAL A 140 27.65 11.32 21.65
CA VAL A 140 27.45 9.91 21.97
C VAL A 140 26.47 9.33 20.96
N VAL A 141 26.91 8.29 20.26
CA VAL A 141 26.06 7.57 19.30
C VAL A 141 24.98 6.81 20.05
N ARG A 142 23.72 7.05 19.71
CA ARG A 142 22.56 6.38 20.33
C ARG A 142 21.54 5.98 19.29
N TYR A 143 20.69 5.02 19.64
CA TYR A 143 19.52 4.71 18.81
C TYR A 143 18.52 5.87 18.88
N ARG A 144 17.82 6.09 17.78
CA ARG A 144 16.75 7.09 17.72
C ARG A 144 15.69 6.83 18.79
N PRO A 145 15.13 7.88 19.42
CA PRO A 145 14.11 7.74 20.45
C PRO A 145 12.83 7.10 19.88
N LEU A 146 12.14 6.31 20.70
CA LEU A 146 10.96 5.58 20.28
C LEU A 146 9.86 6.49 19.71
N ARG A 147 9.71 7.70 20.20
CA ARG A 147 8.71 8.67 19.72
C ARG A 147 8.90 9.03 18.23
N THR A 148 10.14 9.14 17.75
CA THR A 148 10.41 9.39 16.32
C THR A 148 10.08 8.15 15.47
N TYR A 149 10.27 6.96 16.04
CA TYR A 149 9.97 5.70 15.39
C TYR A 149 8.47 5.35 15.33
N LEU A 150 7.66 5.88 16.25
CA LEU A 150 6.22 5.63 16.26
C LEU A 150 5.51 6.02 14.96
N TRP A 151 5.87 7.16 14.39
CA TRP A 151 5.31 7.58 13.10
C TRP A 151 5.66 6.61 11.99
N SER A 152 6.86 6.02 12.02
CA SER A 152 7.27 4.95 11.10
C SER A 152 6.41 3.70 11.24
N LEU A 153 6.03 3.34 12.47
CA LEU A 153 5.10 2.21 12.70
C LEU A 153 3.69 2.52 12.20
N VAL A 154 3.18 3.73 12.42
CA VAL A 154 1.87 4.14 11.89
C VAL A 154 1.88 4.06 10.36
N TRP A 155 2.95 4.53 9.74
CA TRP A 155 3.15 4.44 8.29
C TRP A 155 3.17 2.98 7.82
N PHE A 156 3.94 2.13 8.48
CA PHE A 156 4.01 0.70 8.16
C PHE A 156 2.65 0.00 8.25
N ILE A 157 1.84 0.30 9.27
CA ILE A 157 0.50 -0.27 9.42
C ILE A 157 -0.40 0.16 8.25
N GLN A 158 -0.32 1.43 7.84
CA GLN A 158 -1.06 1.96 6.71
C GLN A 158 -0.69 1.22 5.42
N GLU A 159 0.60 1.02 5.16
CA GLU A 159 1.08 0.32 3.97
C GLU A 159 0.72 -1.18 4.00
N MET A 160 0.76 -1.80 5.17
CA MET A 160 0.29 -3.19 5.32
C MET A 160 -1.21 -3.32 5.06
N ALA A 161 -2.02 -2.31 5.37
CA ALA A 161 -3.44 -2.30 5.02
C ALA A 161 -3.64 -2.33 3.48
N ILE A 162 -2.85 -1.57 2.71
CA ILE A 162 -2.86 -1.62 1.24
C ILE A 162 -2.47 -3.01 0.75
N PHE A 163 -1.41 -3.59 1.30
CA PHE A 163 -0.97 -4.95 0.96
C PHE A 163 -2.08 -5.98 1.17
N VAL A 164 -2.73 -5.94 2.35
CA VAL A 164 -3.81 -6.89 2.70
C VAL A 164 -4.99 -6.75 1.74
N VAL A 165 -5.38 -5.53 1.39
CA VAL A 165 -6.46 -5.27 0.42
C VAL A 165 -6.12 -5.86 -0.94
N GLY A 166 -4.91 -5.61 -1.45
CA GLY A 166 -4.44 -6.13 -2.73
C GLY A 166 -4.35 -7.66 -2.76
N ALA A 167 -3.73 -8.24 -1.73
CA ALA A 167 -3.59 -9.68 -1.58
C ALA A 167 -4.94 -10.38 -1.51
N TRP A 168 -5.90 -9.79 -0.82
CA TRP A 168 -7.23 -10.34 -0.69
C TRP A 168 -8.01 -10.34 -1.99
N VAL A 169 -7.98 -9.24 -2.76
CA VAL A 169 -8.60 -9.18 -4.09
C VAL A 169 -8.01 -10.23 -5.01
N PHE A 170 -6.66 -10.33 -5.05
CA PHE A 170 -5.97 -11.34 -5.84
C PHE A 170 -6.32 -12.78 -5.41
N TRP A 171 -6.36 -13.05 -4.10
CA TRP A 171 -6.70 -14.38 -3.57
C TRP A 171 -8.07 -14.86 -4.01
N LYS A 172 -9.01 -13.93 -4.16
CA LYS A 172 -10.38 -14.23 -4.57
C LYS A 172 -10.53 -14.40 -6.08
N ARG A 173 -9.72 -13.68 -6.87
CA ARG A 173 -9.79 -13.70 -8.34
C ARG A 173 -8.43 -13.81 -9.02
N PRO A 174 -7.71 -14.91 -8.84
CA PRO A 174 -6.33 -15.05 -9.34
C PRO A 174 -6.24 -15.08 -10.88
N ARG A 175 -7.33 -15.38 -11.58
CA ARG A 175 -7.39 -15.40 -13.05
C ARG A 175 -7.78 -14.05 -13.68
N ASP A 176 -8.34 -13.15 -12.90
CA ASP A 176 -8.72 -11.82 -13.37
C ASP A 176 -7.48 -10.94 -13.54
N GLU A 177 -7.32 -10.40 -14.74
CA GLU A 177 -6.17 -9.54 -15.05
C GLU A 177 -6.17 -8.25 -14.23
N SER A 178 -7.34 -7.62 -14.06
CA SER A 178 -7.48 -6.42 -13.24
C SER A 178 -7.13 -6.69 -11.78
N ALA A 179 -7.51 -7.86 -11.24
CA ALA A 179 -7.17 -8.25 -9.88
C ALA A 179 -5.67 -8.47 -9.70
N ARG A 180 -5.00 -9.07 -10.69
CA ARG A 180 -3.54 -9.24 -10.70
C ARG A 180 -2.81 -7.90 -10.78
N LEU A 181 -3.25 -7.02 -11.68
CA LEU A 181 -2.66 -5.68 -11.82
C LEU A 181 -2.88 -4.83 -10.57
N PHE A 182 -4.06 -4.91 -9.97
CA PHE A 182 -4.33 -4.25 -8.70
C PHE A 182 -3.42 -4.75 -7.57
N PHE A 183 -3.19 -6.05 -7.50
CA PHE A 183 -2.25 -6.62 -6.54
C PHE A 183 -0.82 -6.14 -6.79
N TRP A 184 -0.35 -6.13 -8.03
CA TRP A 184 0.95 -5.56 -8.39
C TRP A 184 1.05 -4.08 -8.01
N LEU A 185 0.00 -3.30 -8.26
CA LEU A 185 -0.07 -1.90 -7.87
C LEU A 185 0.11 -1.75 -6.35
N CYS A 186 -0.61 -2.55 -5.55
CA CYS A 186 -0.46 -2.54 -4.10
C CYS A 186 0.97 -2.90 -3.66
N LEU A 187 1.60 -3.92 -4.29
CA LEU A 187 2.96 -4.34 -3.97
C LEU A 187 4.00 -3.23 -4.22
N VAL A 188 3.97 -2.63 -5.41
CA VAL A 188 4.94 -1.57 -5.74
C VAL A 188 4.68 -0.30 -4.92
N THR A 189 3.41 -0.02 -4.57
CA THR A 189 3.03 1.12 -3.73
C THR A 189 3.60 0.98 -2.32
N VAL A 190 3.46 -0.20 -1.69
CA VAL A 190 4.02 -0.48 -0.36
C VAL A 190 5.53 -0.23 -0.35
N GLY A 191 6.26 -0.79 -1.32
CA GLY A 191 7.72 -0.62 -1.40
C GLY A 191 8.12 0.84 -1.65
N ALA A 192 7.42 1.53 -2.55
CA ALA A 192 7.71 2.92 -2.90
C ALA A 192 7.42 3.88 -1.74
N TYR A 193 6.31 3.70 -1.02
CA TYR A 193 5.94 4.59 0.06
C TYR A 193 6.76 4.35 1.32
N MET A 194 7.03 3.09 1.67
CA MET A 194 7.95 2.78 2.77
C MET A 194 9.35 3.36 2.52
N GLY A 195 9.90 3.15 1.32
CA GLY A 195 11.18 3.73 0.95
C GLY A 195 11.16 5.24 0.84
N GLY A 196 10.08 5.80 0.30
CA GLY A 196 9.91 7.25 0.14
C GLY A 196 9.77 7.99 1.48
N TYR A 197 9.19 7.34 2.49
CA TYR A 197 9.13 7.92 3.84
C TYR A 197 10.49 7.88 4.54
N HIS A 198 11.26 6.82 4.32
CA HIS A 198 12.52 6.56 5.03
C HIS A 198 13.77 6.72 4.14
N TRP A 199 13.67 7.38 2.98
CA TRP A 199 14.79 7.38 2.03
C TRP A 199 16.07 7.99 2.62
N ALA A 200 15.96 9.00 3.46
CA ALA A 200 17.10 9.66 4.09
C ALA A 200 17.82 8.74 5.07
N GLU A 201 17.11 7.84 5.73
CA GLU A 201 17.65 6.85 6.66
C GLU A 201 18.18 5.63 5.93
N ILE A 202 17.44 5.11 4.93
CA ILE A 202 17.84 3.89 4.20
C ILE A 202 18.97 4.12 3.19
N VAL A 203 19.32 5.39 2.91
CA VAL A 203 20.42 5.70 1.98
C VAL A 203 21.80 5.15 2.43
N ILE A 204 21.96 4.92 3.73
CA ILE A 204 23.18 4.26 4.28
C ILE A 204 23.26 2.77 3.88
N GLU A 205 22.15 2.14 3.49
CA GLU A 205 22.06 0.75 3.06
C GLU A 205 21.80 0.66 1.55
N PRO A 206 22.83 0.42 0.72
CA PRO A 206 22.71 0.42 -0.73
C PRO A 206 21.62 -0.50 -1.26
N ALA A 207 21.45 -1.71 -0.69
CA ALA A 207 20.44 -2.66 -1.13
C ALA A 207 19.04 -2.10 -1.01
N LEU A 208 18.73 -1.37 0.07
CA LEU A 208 17.41 -0.81 0.30
C LEU A 208 17.11 0.37 -0.63
N ILE A 209 18.09 1.23 -0.89
CA ILE A 209 17.91 2.37 -1.78
C ILE A 209 17.75 1.94 -3.25
N TYR A 210 18.43 0.86 -3.70
CA TYR A 210 18.20 0.29 -5.02
C TYR A 210 16.81 -0.28 -5.19
N LEU A 211 16.31 -1.01 -4.18
CA LEU A 211 14.96 -1.55 -4.17
C LEU A 211 13.90 -0.43 -4.13
N PHE A 212 14.12 0.59 -3.30
CA PHE A 212 13.26 1.78 -3.27
C PHE A 212 13.13 2.41 -4.65
N ALA A 213 14.25 2.67 -5.32
CA ALA A 213 14.27 3.27 -6.66
C ALA A 213 13.45 2.42 -7.65
N ALA A 214 13.57 1.07 -7.58
CA ALA A 214 12.77 0.18 -8.41
C ALA A 214 11.28 0.33 -8.12
N PHE A 215 10.86 0.24 -6.86
CA PHE A 215 9.46 0.38 -6.50
C PHE A 215 8.91 1.75 -6.92
N ALA A 216 9.63 2.84 -6.62
CA ALA A 216 9.21 4.20 -6.95
C ALA A 216 8.98 4.38 -8.46
N VAL A 217 9.91 3.87 -9.29
CA VAL A 217 9.83 3.97 -10.75
C VAL A 217 8.63 3.20 -11.31
N PHE A 218 8.28 2.06 -10.73
CA PHE A 218 7.18 1.25 -11.26
C PHE A 218 5.79 1.66 -10.76
N VAL A 219 5.64 2.47 -9.70
CA VAL A 219 4.31 2.92 -9.23
C VAL A 219 3.47 3.59 -10.33
N PRO A 220 3.90 4.65 -11.00
CA PRO A 220 3.09 5.30 -12.04
C PRO A 220 2.84 4.37 -13.24
N VAL A 221 3.80 3.53 -13.58
CA VAL A 221 3.72 2.58 -14.70
C VAL A 221 2.64 1.52 -14.47
N VAL A 222 2.68 0.86 -13.32
CA VAL A 222 1.69 -0.16 -12.94
C VAL A 222 0.31 0.47 -12.73
N SER A 223 0.26 1.71 -12.19
CA SER A 223 -0.99 2.48 -12.07
C SER A 223 -1.63 2.71 -13.43
N LEU A 224 -0.87 3.19 -14.40
CA LEU A 224 -1.39 3.42 -15.76
C LEU A 224 -1.83 2.11 -16.42
N HIS A 225 -1.04 1.04 -16.30
CA HIS A 225 -1.44 -0.27 -16.82
C HIS A 225 -2.76 -0.74 -16.20
N PHE A 226 -2.90 -0.63 -14.90
CA PHE A 226 -4.13 -0.97 -14.20
C PHE A 226 -5.33 -0.18 -14.74
N TYR A 227 -5.22 1.15 -14.89
CA TYR A 227 -6.33 1.98 -15.38
C TYR A 227 -6.61 1.84 -16.88
N LEU A 228 -5.66 1.33 -17.67
CA LEU A 228 -5.89 0.95 -19.07
C LEU A 228 -6.72 -0.34 -19.20
N VAL A 229 -6.68 -1.20 -18.18
CA VAL A 229 -7.42 -2.48 -18.15
C VAL A 229 -8.70 -2.37 -17.32
N PHE A 230 -8.70 -1.56 -16.26
CA PHE A 230 -9.82 -1.42 -15.32
C PHE A 230 -10.65 -0.15 -15.59
N PRO A 231 -11.99 -0.19 -15.48
CA PRO A 231 -12.89 -1.35 -15.27
C PRO A 231 -13.10 -2.17 -16.54
N ARG A 232 -12.81 -1.59 -17.69
CA ARG A 232 -12.84 -2.23 -19.03
C ARG A 232 -11.59 -1.87 -19.79
N ALA A 233 -11.07 -2.86 -20.52
CA ALA A 233 -9.90 -2.63 -21.35
C ALA A 233 -10.13 -1.50 -22.36
N ASN A 234 -9.21 -0.52 -22.36
CA ASN A 234 -9.25 0.57 -23.31
C ASN A 234 -9.06 0.01 -24.75
N PRO A 235 -9.95 0.34 -25.72
CA PRO A 235 -9.89 -0.23 -27.06
C PRO A 235 -8.59 0.10 -27.80
N ILE A 236 -8.01 1.27 -27.58
CA ILE A 236 -6.73 1.68 -28.16
C ILE A 236 -5.61 0.80 -27.63
N PHE A 237 -5.59 0.59 -26.31
CA PHE A 237 -4.63 -0.29 -25.65
C PHE A 237 -4.79 -1.74 -26.11
N ALA A 238 -6.01 -2.26 -26.18
CA ALA A 238 -6.29 -3.63 -26.61
C ALA A 238 -5.81 -3.91 -28.05
N ARG A 239 -5.93 -2.92 -28.96
CA ARG A 239 -5.54 -3.06 -30.39
C ARG A 239 -4.02 -3.21 -30.56
N ARG A 240 -3.20 -2.54 -29.74
CA ARG A 240 -1.73 -2.56 -29.85
C ARG A 240 -1.06 -2.94 -28.52
N ARG A 241 -1.64 -3.92 -27.85
CA ARG A 241 -1.26 -4.30 -26.48
C ARG A 241 0.25 -4.59 -26.33
N GLY A 242 0.83 -5.38 -27.25
CA GLY A 242 2.25 -5.74 -27.18
C GLY A 242 3.17 -4.53 -27.23
N THR A 243 2.96 -3.64 -28.21
CA THR A 243 3.76 -2.42 -28.36
C THR A 243 3.56 -1.46 -27.18
N ALA A 244 2.30 -1.31 -26.72
CA ALA A 244 1.98 -0.45 -25.59
C ALA A 244 2.67 -0.95 -24.30
N LEU A 245 2.66 -2.26 -24.04
CA LEU A 245 3.36 -2.85 -22.89
C LEU A 245 4.88 -2.75 -23.02
N ALA A 246 5.43 -2.96 -24.23
CA ALA A 246 6.88 -2.83 -24.46
C ALA A 246 7.37 -1.40 -24.16
N VAL A 247 6.62 -0.38 -24.56
CA VAL A 247 6.96 1.01 -24.26
C VAL A 247 6.72 1.32 -22.78
N LEU A 248 5.56 0.94 -22.24
CA LEU A 248 5.15 1.24 -20.86
C LEU A 248 6.12 0.67 -19.82
N TYR A 249 6.65 -0.53 -20.04
CA TYR A 249 7.61 -1.17 -19.14
C TYR A 249 9.06 -1.05 -19.59
N GLY A 250 9.33 -1.01 -20.88
CA GLY A 250 10.68 -0.94 -21.43
C GLY A 250 11.39 0.37 -21.07
N VAL A 251 10.72 1.51 -21.25
CA VAL A 251 11.29 2.83 -20.92
C VAL A 251 11.65 2.95 -19.44
N PRO A 252 10.76 2.63 -18.47
CA PRO A 252 11.11 2.67 -17.04
C PRO A 252 12.18 1.65 -16.65
N THR A 253 12.20 0.46 -17.28
CA THR A 253 13.24 -0.53 -17.02
C THR A 253 14.61 -0.05 -17.47
N ALA A 254 14.71 0.58 -18.65
CA ALA A 254 15.95 1.19 -19.13
C ALA A 254 16.37 2.35 -18.21
N PHE A 255 15.42 3.19 -17.80
CA PHE A 255 15.67 4.29 -16.87
C PHE A 255 16.26 3.79 -15.54
N ILE A 256 15.66 2.75 -14.94
CA ILE A 256 16.17 2.20 -13.67
C ILE A 256 17.54 1.58 -13.83
N GLY A 257 17.81 0.96 -14.98
CA GLY A 257 19.14 0.44 -15.29
C GLY A 257 20.20 1.54 -15.30
N VAL A 258 19.91 2.67 -15.97
CA VAL A 258 20.81 3.84 -15.98
C VAL A 258 20.97 4.41 -14.56
N LEU A 259 19.86 4.58 -13.82
CA LEU A 259 19.91 5.08 -12.45
C LEU A 259 20.77 4.17 -11.54
N TRP A 260 20.60 2.87 -11.62
CA TRP A 260 21.39 1.92 -10.82
C TRP A 260 22.89 1.96 -11.19
N VAL A 261 23.22 2.10 -12.47
CA VAL A 261 24.61 2.29 -12.90
C VAL A 261 25.20 3.59 -12.32
N CYS A 262 24.44 4.68 -12.36
CA CYS A 262 24.87 5.95 -11.76
C CYS A 262 25.07 5.83 -10.24
N MET A 263 24.13 5.20 -9.53
CA MET A 263 24.24 4.95 -8.10
C MET A 263 25.43 4.05 -7.74
N PHE A 264 25.67 3.01 -8.53
CA PHE A 264 26.83 2.13 -8.36
C PHE A 264 28.14 2.88 -8.55
N ARG A 265 28.27 3.67 -9.61
CA ARG A 265 29.45 4.53 -9.85
C ARG A 265 29.64 5.52 -8.69
N LEU A 266 28.56 6.15 -8.23
CA LEU A 266 28.61 7.04 -7.07
C LEU A 266 29.13 6.32 -5.82
N SER A 267 28.69 5.09 -5.58
CA SER A 267 29.14 4.30 -4.43
C SER A 267 30.64 3.93 -4.50
N ARG A 268 31.21 3.86 -5.69
CA ARG A 268 32.66 3.62 -5.90
C ARG A 268 33.44 4.91 -5.72
N LEU A 269 32.96 6.04 -6.29
CA LEU A 269 33.65 7.33 -6.22
C LEU A 269 33.75 7.88 -4.79
N ARG A 270 32.76 7.64 -3.93
CA ARG A 270 32.78 8.12 -2.54
C ARG A 270 33.92 7.58 -1.67
N ILE A 271 34.55 6.49 -2.10
CA ILE A 271 35.72 5.85 -1.40
C ILE A 271 37.03 6.39 -1.93
N GLN A 272 37.01 7.10 -3.06
CA GLN A 272 38.21 7.65 -3.69
C GLN A 272 38.42 9.09 -3.20
N PHE A 273 39.66 9.44 -2.93
CA PHE A 273 40.09 10.77 -2.49
C PHE A 273 40.93 11.43 -3.56
N GLY A 274 40.74 12.73 -3.75
CA GLY A 274 41.52 13.54 -4.68
C GLY A 274 40.63 14.48 -5.51
N PRO A 275 41.21 15.55 -6.10
CA PRO A 275 40.45 16.55 -6.83
C PRO A 275 39.75 16.00 -8.08
N GLU A 276 40.29 15.01 -8.74
CA GLU A 276 39.67 14.34 -9.88
C GLU A 276 38.43 13.53 -9.46
N ALA A 277 38.53 12.82 -8.32
CA ALA A 277 37.43 12.05 -7.76
C ALA A 277 36.27 12.99 -7.30
N GLU A 278 36.62 14.15 -6.75
CA GLU A 278 35.65 15.14 -6.31
C GLU A 278 34.89 15.78 -7.48
N ALA A 279 35.61 16.12 -8.58
CA ALA A 279 35.01 16.59 -9.82
C ALA A 279 34.08 15.53 -10.45
N ALA A 280 34.51 14.27 -10.51
CA ALA A 280 33.68 13.17 -11.01
C ALA A 280 32.46 12.92 -10.16
N LEU A 281 32.57 13.06 -8.82
CA LEU A 281 31.49 12.93 -7.88
C LEU A 281 30.41 14.02 -8.10
N GLN A 282 30.83 15.28 -8.26
CA GLN A 282 29.89 16.40 -8.54
C GLN A 282 29.13 16.19 -9.86
N VAL A 283 29.82 15.75 -10.91
CA VAL A 283 29.16 15.41 -12.20
C VAL A 283 28.14 14.28 -12.01
N MET A 284 28.49 13.26 -11.24
CA MET A 284 27.61 12.11 -10.99
C MET A 284 26.37 12.50 -10.17
N LEU A 285 26.54 13.32 -9.13
CA LEU A 285 25.44 13.86 -8.32
C LEU A 285 24.51 14.72 -9.18
N GLY A 286 25.10 15.58 -10.03
CA GLY A 286 24.34 16.38 -11.00
C GLY A 286 23.53 15.48 -11.95
N SER A 287 24.14 14.41 -12.48
CA SER A 287 23.46 13.47 -13.37
C SER A 287 22.28 12.77 -12.67
N ILE A 288 22.46 12.29 -11.45
CA ILE A 288 21.38 11.68 -10.65
C ILE A 288 20.26 12.69 -10.38
N LYS A 289 20.59 13.94 -10.06
CA LYS A 289 19.63 15.02 -9.86
C LYS A 289 18.77 15.24 -11.12
N TYR A 290 19.39 15.38 -12.29
CA TYR A 290 18.66 15.56 -13.55
C TYR A 290 17.83 14.33 -13.92
N LEU A 291 18.32 13.12 -13.69
CA LEU A 291 17.53 11.89 -13.87
C LEU A 291 16.31 11.88 -12.96
N ALA A 292 16.48 12.23 -11.69
CA ALA A 292 15.37 12.29 -10.73
C ALA A 292 14.31 13.31 -11.15
N PHE A 293 14.71 14.52 -11.56
CA PHE A 293 13.77 15.54 -12.06
C PHE A 293 13.07 15.08 -13.34
N GLY A 294 13.80 14.52 -14.30
CA GLY A 294 13.21 13.99 -15.55
C GLY A 294 12.16 12.91 -15.25
N TYR A 295 12.46 12.03 -14.28
CA TYR A 295 11.52 11.01 -13.84
C TYR A 295 10.29 11.61 -13.13
N ILE A 296 10.47 12.62 -12.30
CA ILE A 296 9.35 13.32 -11.65
C ILE A 296 8.40 13.89 -12.70
N VAL A 297 8.93 14.58 -13.72
CA VAL A 297 8.13 15.13 -14.82
C VAL A 297 7.38 14.03 -15.57
N LEU A 298 8.06 12.92 -15.89
CA LEU A 298 7.44 11.76 -16.53
C LEU A 298 6.34 11.16 -15.67
N SER A 299 6.57 11.02 -14.37
CA SER A 299 5.59 10.47 -13.41
C SER A 299 4.33 11.32 -13.32
N VAL A 300 4.48 12.65 -13.33
CA VAL A 300 3.36 13.60 -13.38
C VAL A 300 2.56 13.43 -14.66
N ALA A 301 3.24 13.33 -15.80
CA ALA A 301 2.57 13.10 -17.09
C ALA A 301 1.79 11.77 -17.08
N ILE A 302 2.40 10.69 -16.58
CA ILE A 302 1.74 9.37 -16.44
C ILE A 302 0.56 9.47 -15.47
N PHE A 303 0.69 10.17 -14.35
CA PHE A 303 -0.42 10.39 -13.42
C PHE A 303 -1.57 11.18 -14.04
N GLY A 304 -1.26 12.21 -14.83
CA GLY A 304 -2.25 12.92 -15.63
C GLY A 304 -3.00 12.00 -16.60
N LEU A 305 -2.27 11.11 -17.31
CA LEU A 305 -2.87 10.08 -18.15
C LEU A 305 -3.76 9.13 -17.37
N CYS A 306 -3.40 8.73 -16.15
CA CYS A 306 -4.24 7.94 -15.27
C CYS A 306 -5.58 8.63 -14.99
N ILE A 307 -5.56 9.93 -14.67
CA ILE A 307 -6.79 10.73 -14.44
C ILE A 307 -7.65 10.80 -15.71
N VAL A 308 -7.02 10.98 -16.88
CA VAL A 308 -7.73 10.98 -18.18
C VAL A 308 -8.39 9.62 -18.43
N CYS A 309 -7.66 8.50 -18.25
CA CYS A 309 -8.19 7.14 -18.41
C CYS A 309 -9.37 6.88 -17.46
N LEU A 310 -9.23 7.25 -16.17
CA LEU A 310 -10.32 7.12 -15.19
C LEU A 310 -11.53 7.98 -15.54
N SER A 311 -11.31 9.21 -16.02
CA SER A 311 -12.38 10.13 -16.44
C SER A 311 -13.12 9.58 -17.66
N ALA A 312 -12.39 9.03 -18.64
CA ALA A 312 -12.98 8.35 -19.80
C ALA A 312 -13.80 7.13 -19.38
N SER A 313 -13.26 6.28 -18.50
CA SER A 313 -13.95 5.11 -17.96
C SER A 313 -15.21 5.49 -17.17
N TYR A 314 -15.16 6.58 -16.39
CA TYR A 314 -16.31 7.11 -15.68
C TYR A 314 -17.44 7.56 -16.62
N ARG A 315 -17.08 8.22 -17.74
CA ARG A 315 -18.05 8.71 -18.74
C ARG A 315 -18.66 7.57 -19.56
N SER A 316 -17.88 6.54 -19.86
CA SER A 316 -18.29 5.39 -20.69
C SER A 316 -18.86 4.23 -19.88
N ALA A 317 -19.07 4.37 -18.58
CA ALA A 317 -19.59 3.32 -17.71
C ALA A 317 -21.00 2.90 -18.12
N ALA A 318 -21.20 1.59 -18.34
CA ALA A 318 -22.49 1.05 -18.79
C ALA A 318 -23.55 0.98 -17.68
N ASN A 319 -23.10 0.78 -16.42
CA ASN A 319 -23.98 0.58 -15.27
C ASN A 319 -23.66 1.58 -14.14
N ARG A 320 -24.67 1.91 -13.31
CA ARG A 320 -24.47 2.77 -12.12
C ARG A 320 -23.42 2.21 -11.16
N ALA A 321 -23.33 0.90 -11.02
CA ALA A 321 -22.33 0.27 -10.15
C ALA A 321 -20.90 0.53 -10.65
N GLU A 322 -20.62 0.32 -11.92
CA GLU A 322 -19.34 0.57 -12.58
C GLU A 322 -18.94 2.07 -12.49
N ARG A 323 -19.92 2.95 -12.74
CA ARG A 323 -19.73 4.40 -12.62
C ARG A 323 -19.35 4.81 -11.21
N ASN A 324 -20.00 4.27 -10.20
CA ASN A 324 -19.73 4.57 -8.80
C ASN A 324 -18.40 3.97 -8.32
N GLN A 325 -18.00 2.80 -8.84
CA GLN A 325 -16.69 2.22 -8.57
C GLN A 325 -15.57 3.16 -9.04
N THR A 326 -15.67 3.60 -10.29
CA THR A 326 -14.67 4.50 -10.89
C THR A 326 -14.69 5.89 -10.24
N TYR A 327 -15.86 6.35 -9.77
CA TYR A 327 -16.02 7.66 -9.15
C TYR A 327 -15.13 7.86 -7.92
N TRP A 328 -15.09 6.90 -6.99
CA TRP A 328 -14.31 7.02 -5.76
C TRP A 328 -12.81 7.07 -6.04
N ILE A 329 -12.33 6.26 -6.98
CA ILE A 329 -10.92 6.26 -7.38
C ILE A 329 -10.58 7.56 -8.10
N LEU A 330 -11.45 8.04 -9.00
CA LEU A 330 -11.29 9.31 -9.70
C LEU A 330 -11.31 10.50 -8.73
N LEU A 331 -12.19 10.48 -7.72
CA LEU A 331 -12.23 11.50 -6.68
C LEU A 331 -10.93 11.53 -5.88
N ALA A 332 -10.43 10.37 -5.43
CA ALA A 332 -9.15 10.27 -4.75
C ALA A 332 -7.99 10.76 -5.62
N SER A 333 -7.99 10.41 -6.92
CA SER A 333 -6.96 10.87 -7.87
C SER A 333 -6.98 12.39 -8.05
N ARG A 334 -8.17 13.00 -8.11
CA ARG A 334 -8.30 14.46 -8.21
C ARG A 334 -7.88 15.17 -6.94
N LEU A 335 -8.31 14.68 -5.77
CA LEU A 335 -7.88 15.22 -4.47
C LEU A 335 -6.38 15.03 -4.26
N GLY A 336 -5.82 13.91 -4.76
CA GLY A 336 -4.40 13.60 -4.73
C GLY A 336 -3.51 14.58 -5.51
N VAL A 337 -4.08 15.37 -6.43
CA VAL A 337 -3.33 16.41 -7.13
C VAL A 337 -2.75 17.45 -6.16
N LEU A 338 -3.46 17.75 -5.06
CA LEU A 338 -3.01 18.73 -4.07
C LEU A 338 -1.73 18.26 -3.32
N PRO A 339 -1.71 17.09 -2.64
CA PRO A 339 -0.49 16.61 -2.01
C PRO A 339 0.64 16.33 -3.00
N ILE A 340 0.34 15.85 -4.22
CA ILE A 340 1.34 15.67 -5.26
C ILE A 340 1.91 17.02 -5.69
N GLY A 341 1.08 18.04 -5.91
CA GLY A 341 1.50 19.39 -6.23
C GLY A 341 2.42 19.99 -5.17
N TYR A 342 2.09 19.80 -3.90
CA TYR A 342 2.95 20.24 -2.79
C TYR A 342 4.30 19.50 -2.78
N LEU A 343 4.31 18.17 -3.00
CA LEU A 343 5.56 17.40 -3.09
C LEU A 343 6.43 17.86 -4.26
N LEU A 344 5.84 18.17 -5.41
CA LEU A 344 6.55 18.68 -6.57
C LEU A 344 7.13 20.07 -6.30
N TRP A 345 6.34 20.95 -5.70
CA TRP A 345 6.79 22.26 -5.28
C TRP A 345 7.97 22.16 -4.30
N SER A 346 7.85 21.31 -3.28
CA SER A 346 8.93 21.05 -2.32
C SER A 346 10.17 20.45 -2.99
N ALA A 347 9.99 19.50 -3.92
CA ALA A 347 11.11 18.89 -4.65
C ALA A 347 11.90 19.91 -5.48
N TRP A 348 11.21 20.92 -6.01
CA TRP A 348 11.82 21.96 -6.84
C TRP A 348 12.50 23.06 -6.03
N TRP A 349 11.81 23.59 -5.01
CA TRP A 349 12.28 24.75 -4.26
C TRP A 349 13.08 24.40 -3.01
N GLU A 350 12.73 23.29 -2.33
CA GLU A 350 13.32 22.89 -1.06
C GLU A 350 13.52 21.36 -0.99
N PRO A 351 14.36 20.80 -1.86
CA PRO A 351 14.51 19.33 -1.99
C PRO A 351 14.98 18.65 -0.69
N ALA A 352 15.70 19.37 0.17
CA ALA A 352 16.12 18.88 1.46
C ALA A 352 14.95 18.55 2.39
N ARG A 353 13.85 19.29 2.32
CA ARG A 353 12.64 19.00 3.12
C ARG A 353 12.03 17.64 2.83
N LEU A 354 12.18 17.12 1.62
CA LEU A 354 11.62 15.79 1.27
C LEU A 354 12.23 14.64 2.09
N GLY A 355 13.41 14.85 2.68
CA GLY A 355 14.06 13.87 3.56
C GLY A 355 13.77 14.06 5.04
N LEU A 356 12.98 15.08 5.39
CA LEU A 356 12.60 15.34 6.77
C LEU A 356 11.26 14.70 7.08
N SER A 357 11.12 14.15 8.28
CA SER A 357 9.88 13.51 8.74
C SER A 357 8.66 14.43 8.66
N SER A 358 8.87 15.73 8.89
CA SER A 358 7.84 16.77 8.82
C SER A 358 7.24 16.96 7.42
N ALA A 359 7.97 16.64 6.36
CA ALA A 359 7.51 16.78 4.96
C ALA A 359 6.81 15.54 4.39
N ALA A 360 6.80 14.44 5.11
CA ALA A 360 6.21 13.18 4.64
C ALA A 360 4.68 13.12 4.71
N TRP A 361 4.04 14.05 5.44
CA TRP A 361 2.58 14.06 5.60
C TRP A 361 1.78 14.07 4.28
N PRO A 362 2.21 14.73 3.16
CA PRO A 362 1.45 14.68 1.93
C PRO A 362 1.40 13.28 1.32
N MET A 363 2.49 12.51 1.44
CA MET A 363 2.53 11.11 0.99
C MET A 363 1.57 10.24 1.82
N TYR A 364 1.52 10.48 3.14
CA TYR A 364 0.60 9.78 4.04
C TYR A 364 -0.86 10.06 3.66
N VAL A 365 -1.21 11.33 3.44
CA VAL A 365 -2.55 11.72 3.00
C VAL A 365 -2.90 11.06 1.65
N LEU A 366 -1.97 11.05 0.71
CA LEU A 366 -2.16 10.44 -0.61
C LEU A 366 -2.41 8.93 -0.48
N SER A 367 -1.57 8.23 0.30
CA SER A 367 -1.71 6.79 0.58
C SER A 367 -3.08 6.50 1.22
N LEU A 368 -3.49 7.28 2.22
CA LEU A 368 -4.77 7.13 2.89
C LEU A 368 -5.96 7.35 1.93
N LEU A 369 -5.92 8.40 1.11
CA LEU A 369 -6.96 8.70 0.12
C LEU A 369 -7.19 7.51 -0.83
N TYR A 370 -6.12 6.96 -1.38
CA TYR A 370 -6.22 5.81 -2.27
C TYR A 370 -6.68 4.55 -1.55
N THR A 371 -6.17 4.29 -0.35
CA THR A 371 -6.60 3.13 0.46
C THR A 371 -8.11 3.17 0.72
N VAL A 372 -8.63 4.33 1.15
CA VAL A 372 -10.05 4.53 1.40
C VAL A 372 -10.86 4.41 0.10
N ALA A 373 -10.40 5.01 -0.99
CA ALA A 373 -11.09 4.95 -2.28
C ALA A 373 -11.20 3.51 -2.82
N TYR A 374 -10.12 2.74 -2.76
CA TYR A 374 -10.13 1.34 -3.16
C TYR A 374 -10.99 0.50 -2.21
N ALA A 375 -10.87 0.69 -0.90
CA ALA A 375 -11.70 -0.01 0.08
C ALA A 375 -13.20 0.25 -0.16
N LEU A 376 -13.61 1.50 -0.38
CA LEU A 376 -14.99 1.86 -0.71
C LEU A 376 -15.44 1.29 -2.06
N SER A 377 -14.58 1.35 -3.07
CA SER A 377 -14.88 0.81 -4.39
C SER A 377 -15.10 -0.71 -4.36
N ILE A 378 -14.26 -1.44 -3.60
CA ILE A 378 -14.35 -2.89 -3.45
C ILE A 378 -15.57 -3.27 -2.60
N THR A 379 -15.75 -2.62 -1.46
CA THR A 379 -16.75 -3.04 -0.47
C THR A 379 -18.18 -2.62 -0.86
N ARG A 380 -18.36 -1.39 -1.33
CA ARG A 380 -19.69 -0.83 -1.57
C ARG A 380 -20.20 -1.09 -2.98
N TYR A 381 -19.31 -1.15 -3.98
CA TYR A 381 -19.70 -1.20 -5.38
C TYR A 381 -19.21 -2.45 -6.12
N LYS A 382 -18.77 -3.48 -5.39
CA LYS A 382 -18.38 -4.79 -5.95
C LYS A 382 -17.29 -4.66 -7.03
N LEU A 383 -16.22 -3.92 -6.74
CA LEU A 383 -15.06 -3.83 -7.62
C LEU A 383 -14.68 -5.24 -8.11
N MET A 384 -14.48 -5.41 -9.43
CA MET A 384 -14.15 -6.70 -10.03
C MET A 384 -15.19 -7.81 -9.80
N GLN A 385 -16.49 -7.44 -9.67
CA GLN A 385 -17.62 -8.38 -9.51
C GLN A 385 -17.42 -9.44 -8.41
N VAL A 386 -16.84 -9.08 -7.29
CA VAL A 386 -16.62 -9.97 -6.14
C VAL A 386 -17.95 -10.21 -5.39
N GLU A 387 -18.97 -10.74 -6.10
CA GLU A 387 -20.35 -10.84 -5.59
C GLU A 387 -20.54 -11.82 -4.43
N GLU A 388 -19.92 -12.99 -4.49
CA GLU A 388 -20.07 -14.02 -3.44
C GLU A 388 -19.49 -13.64 -2.08
N ILE A 389 -18.65 -12.62 -2.03
CA ILE A 389 -17.90 -12.24 -0.84
C ILE A 389 -18.56 -11.08 -0.10
N TYR A 390 -19.58 -10.47 -0.73
CA TYR A 390 -20.13 -9.18 -0.36
C TYR A 390 -20.67 -9.08 1.06
N ASN A 391 -21.24 -10.15 1.60
CA ASN A 391 -21.92 -10.09 2.90
C ASN A 391 -21.01 -10.27 4.12
N ARG A 392 -19.84 -10.91 3.97
CA ARG A 392 -18.96 -11.20 5.10
C ARG A 392 -17.72 -10.30 5.16
N SER A 393 -17.32 -9.72 4.06
CA SER A 393 -16.00 -9.11 3.90
C SER A 393 -15.95 -7.59 4.06
N LYS A 394 -17.05 -6.86 3.83
CA LYS A 394 -17.10 -5.39 3.97
C LYS A 394 -16.66 -4.92 5.34
N LEU A 395 -17.11 -5.65 6.33
CA LEU A 395 -16.87 -5.32 7.72
C LEU A 395 -15.43 -5.64 8.12
N TYR A 396 -14.81 -6.67 7.51
CA TYR A 396 -13.43 -7.04 7.85
C TYR A 396 -12.42 -5.99 7.40
N VAL A 397 -12.52 -5.49 6.16
CA VAL A 397 -11.61 -4.45 5.67
C VAL A 397 -11.84 -3.17 6.46
N LEU A 398 -13.08 -2.79 6.69
CA LEU A 398 -13.41 -1.59 7.47
C LEU A 398 -13.00 -1.74 8.94
N VAL A 399 -13.25 -2.92 9.55
CA VAL A 399 -12.89 -3.20 10.94
C VAL A 399 -11.38 -3.38 11.09
N SER A 400 -10.69 -4.00 10.13
CA SER A 400 -9.23 -4.10 10.16
C SER A 400 -8.58 -2.74 9.98
N LEU A 401 -9.10 -1.90 9.07
CA LEU A 401 -8.64 -0.52 8.89
C LEU A 401 -8.96 0.33 10.13
N ALA A 402 -10.18 0.25 10.65
CA ALA A 402 -10.58 0.97 11.86
C ALA A 402 -9.81 0.47 13.10
N ALA A 403 -9.61 -0.83 13.24
CA ALA A 403 -8.81 -1.42 14.31
C ALA A 403 -7.33 -1.02 14.20
N GLY A 404 -6.78 -0.99 12.97
CA GLY A 404 -5.43 -0.50 12.71
C GLY A 404 -5.27 0.97 13.08
N LEU A 405 -6.20 1.82 12.68
CA LEU A 405 -6.22 3.26 13.01
C LEU A 405 -6.45 3.49 14.50
N LEU A 406 -7.37 2.75 15.13
CA LEU A 406 -7.67 2.86 16.56
C LEU A 406 -6.49 2.39 17.40
N TYR A 407 -5.86 1.29 17.01
CA TYR A 407 -4.65 0.78 17.63
C TYR A 407 -3.48 1.75 17.48
N SER A 408 -3.27 2.31 16.28
CA SER A 408 -2.26 3.35 16.05
C SER A 408 -2.52 4.57 16.93
N GLY A 409 -3.78 5.01 17.03
CA GLY A 409 -4.20 6.11 17.89
C GLY A 409 -3.97 5.83 19.39
N VAL A 410 -4.28 4.62 19.84
CA VAL A 410 -4.03 4.17 21.23
C VAL A 410 -2.53 4.10 21.49
N LEU A 411 -1.73 3.59 20.56
CA LEU A 411 -0.28 3.46 20.70
C LEU A 411 0.39 4.83 20.75
N VAL A 412 0.01 5.73 19.86
CA VAL A 412 0.46 7.13 19.89
C VAL A 412 -0.01 7.84 21.16
N GLY A 413 -1.28 7.68 21.53
CA GLY A 413 -1.85 8.28 22.73
C GLY A 413 -1.21 7.78 24.02
N THR A 414 -0.96 6.48 24.16
CA THR A 414 -0.29 5.92 25.34
C THR A 414 1.17 6.38 25.42
N THR A 415 1.88 6.48 24.31
CA THR A 415 3.27 6.98 24.32
C THR A 415 3.36 8.46 24.67
N LEU A 416 2.42 9.27 24.18
CA LEU A 416 2.33 10.70 24.55
C LEU A 416 1.94 10.90 26.02
N LEU A 417 1.15 9.98 26.60
CA LEU A 417 0.66 10.06 27.99
C LEU A 417 1.65 9.48 29.01
N ILE A 418 2.36 8.40 28.68
CA ILE A 418 3.23 7.67 29.62
C ILE A 418 4.64 8.26 29.67
N GLY A 419 5.01 9.09 28.68
CA GLY A 419 6.25 9.85 28.67
C GLY A 419 7.53 9.03 28.51
N ASP A 420 8.62 9.75 28.27
CA ASP A 420 9.93 9.22 27.89
C ASP A 420 10.60 8.26 28.91
N ARG A 421 10.09 8.22 30.17
CA ARG A 421 10.76 7.50 31.26
C ARG A 421 10.66 5.97 31.20
N LEU A 422 9.58 5.44 30.66
CA LEU A 422 9.35 3.97 30.59
C LEU A 422 9.95 3.34 29.32
N LEU A 423 10.28 4.13 28.30
CA LEU A 423 10.69 3.66 26.98
C LEU A 423 12.18 3.91 26.68
N ALA A 424 12.93 4.39 27.66
CA ALA A 424 14.37 4.63 27.54
C ALA A 424 15.20 3.34 27.46
N ASP A 425 14.65 2.20 27.93
CA ASP A 425 15.36 0.94 27.98
C ASP A 425 15.20 0.10 26.71
N HIS A 426 16.26 -0.57 26.30
CA HIS A 426 16.33 -1.46 25.13
C HIS A 426 15.29 -2.58 25.15
N THR A 427 15.03 -3.13 26.33
CA THR A 427 14.09 -4.25 26.53
C THR A 427 12.64 -3.82 26.24
N SER A 428 12.28 -2.58 26.58
CA SER A 428 10.93 -2.05 26.32
C SER A 428 10.65 -1.79 24.84
N ARG A 429 11.67 -1.44 24.04
CA ARG A 429 11.56 -1.29 22.57
C ARG A 429 11.19 -2.60 21.89
N TRP A 430 11.86 -3.68 22.26
CA TRP A 430 11.54 -5.02 21.76
C TRP A 430 10.15 -5.48 22.14
N ALA A 431 9.72 -5.16 23.39
CA ALA A 431 8.37 -5.48 23.83
C ALA A 431 7.30 -4.74 23.02
N VAL A 432 7.51 -3.49 22.65
CA VAL A 432 6.58 -2.73 21.79
C VAL A 432 6.55 -3.30 20.38
N VAL A 433 7.70 -3.56 19.76
CA VAL A 433 7.76 -4.17 18.41
C VAL A 433 7.14 -5.57 18.42
N ALA A 434 7.46 -6.39 19.40
CA ALA A 434 6.87 -7.73 19.56
C ALA A 434 5.36 -7.63 19.79
N GLY A 435 4.88 -6.66 20.57
CA GLY A 435 3.47 -6.37 20.78
C GLY A 435 2.74 -6.00 19.48
N VAL A 436 3.33 -5.11 18.66
CA VAL A 436 2.78 -4.72 17.34
C VAL A 436 2.70 -5.92 16.41
N VAL A 437 3.78 -6.70 16.32
CA VAL A 437 3.84 -7.92 15.49
C VAL A 437 2.85 -8.97 16.00
N ALA A 438 2.76 -9.19 17.31
CA ALA A 438 1.82 -10.13 17.91
C ALA A 438 0.36 -9.72 17.64
N ILE A 439 0.03 -8.43 17.71
CA ILE A 439 -1.33 -7.95 17.41
C ILE A 439 -1.62 -8.02 15.92
N ALA A 440 -0.66 -7.74 15.04
CA ALA A 440 -0.80 -7.95 13.61
C ALA A 440 -1.07 -9.44 13.30
N ILE A 441 -0.34 -10.36 13.95
CA ILE A 441 -0.56 -11.80 13.83
C ILE A 441 -1.93 -12.21 14.41
N LEU A 442 -2.35 -11.63 15.54
CA LEU A 442 -3.67 -11.87 16.15
C LEU A 442 -4.82 -11.40 15.25
N ILE A 443 -4.69 -10.22 14.62
CA ILE A 443 -5.68 -9.70 13.66
C ILE A 443 -5.75 -10.60 12.42
N LEU A 444 -4.62 -11.16 11.99
CA LEU A 444 -4.52 -12.10 10.87
C LEU A 444 -4.94 -13.52 11.27
N SER A 445 -5.00 -13.85 12.56
CA SER A 445 -5.33 -15.20 13.02
C SER A 445 -6.81 -15.53 12.78
N GLY A 446 -7.05 -16.74 12.25
CA GLY A 446 -8.39 -17.22 11.92
C GLY A 446 -9.38 -17.27 13.11
N ALA A 447 -8.87 -17.52 14.32
CA ALA A 447 -9.69 -17.66 15.53
C ALA A 447 -10.33 -16.33 15.99
N THR A 448 -9.59 -15.23 15.93
CA THR A 448 -10.10 -13.87 16.22
C THR A 448 -11.07 -13.44 15.14
N ARG A 449 -10.77 -13.78 13.90
CA ARG A 449 -11.60 -13.53 12.73
C ARG A 449 -12.98 -14.16 12.88
N GLU A 450 -13.08 -15.43 13.27
CA GLU A 450 -14.38 -16.13 13.42
C GLU A 450 -15.22 -15.63 14.61
N ARG A 451 -14.59 -15.23 15.71
CA ARG A 451 -15.31 -14.67 16.87
C ARG A 451 -15.87 -13.27 16.56
N PHE A 452 -15.09 -12.42 15.94
CA PHE A 452 -15.54 -11.10 15.48
C PHE A 452 -16.63 -11.23 14.42
N GLN A 453 -16.48 -12.18 13.48
CA GLN A 453 -17.48 -12.44 12.45
C GLN A 453 -18.83 -12.80 13.06
N ARG A 454 -18.87 -13.73 14.00
CA ARG A 454 -20.11 -14.15 14.67
C ARG A 454 -20.78 -13.04 15.48
N ALA A 455 -20.00 -12.18 16.12
CA ALA A 455 -20.52 -11.03 16.87
C ALA A 455 -21.15 -9.96 15.94
N ILE A 456 -20.56 -9.72 14.80
CA ILE A 456 -20.99 -8.77 13.79
C ILE A 456 -22.23 -9.29 13.04
N ASP A 457 -22.20 -10.55 12.61
CA ASP A 457 -23.32 -11.19 11.92
C ASP A 457 -24.59 -11.15 12.79
N ARG A 458 -24.46 -11.33 14.11
CA ARG A 458 -25.59 -11.21 15.05
C ARG A 458 -26.17 -9.80 15.14
N ARG A 459 -25.34 -8.75 15.05
CA ARG A 459 -25.79 -7.37 15.32
C ARG A 459 -26.26 -6.62 14.08
N PHE A 460 -25.65 -6.89 12.93
CA PHE A 460 -25.90 -6.13 11.69
C PHE A 460 -26.72 -6.88 10.63
N TYR A 461 -26.82 -8.22 10.72
CA TYR A 461 -27.51 -9.04 9.73
C TYR A 461 -28.72 -9.80 10.30
N ARG A 462 -29.49 -9.16 11.19
CA ARG A 462 -30.68 -9.75 11.77
C ARG A 462 -31.68 -10.26 10.72
N GLU A 463 -31.83 -9.58 9.61
CA GLU A 463 -32.73 -9.99 8.52
C GLU A 463 -32.22 -11.23 7.77
N LYS A 464 -30.93 -11.30 7.49
CA LYS A 464 -30.35 -12.48 6.83
C LYS A 464 -30.30 -13.68 7.74
N TYR A 465 -30.04 -13.47 9.03
CA TYR A 465 -30.09 -14.55 10.03
C TYR A 465 -31.51 -15.12 10.16
N LYS A 466 -32.53 -14.27 10.11
CA LYS A 466 -33.96 -14.70 10.08
C LYS A 466 -34.26 -15.45 8.78
N PHE A 467 -33.73 -15.00 7.63
CA PHE A 467 -33.88 -15.69 6.34
C PHE A 467 -33.21 -17.05 6.30
N ASP A 468 -31.95 -17.15 6.75
CA ASP A 468 -31.22 -18.44 6.81
C ASP A 468 -31.90 -19.42 7.81
N GLN A 469 -32.45 -18.89 8.92
CA GLN A 469 -33.22 -19.69 9.88
C GLN A 469 -34.57 -20.14 9.31
N ALA A 470 -35.23 -19.30 8.54
CA ALA A 470 -36.44 -19.65 7.83
C ALA A 470 -36.21 -20.69 6.73
N MET A 471 -35.12 -20.57 5.97
CA MET A 471 -34.69 -21.56 4.97
C MET A 471 -34.31 -22.90 5.61
N GLN A 472 -33.64 -22.89 6.76
CA GLN A 472 -33.33 -24.12 7.51
C GLN A 472 -34.60 -24.79 8.03
N LYS A 473 -35.55 -24.02 8.59
CA LYS A 473 -36.87 -24.55 9.00
C LYS A 473 -37.65 -25.11 7.81
N MET A 474 -37.60 -24.42 6.67
CA MET A 474 -38.23 -24.88 5.41
C MET A 474 -37.61 -26.19 4.92
N ASN A 475 -36.29 -26.32 4.89
CA ASN A 475 -35.60 -27.55 4.51
C ASN A 475 -35.93 -28.74 5.45
N LEU A 476 -36.04 -28.49 6.75
CA LEU A 476 -36.45 -29.48 7.72
C LEU A 476 -37.93 -29.88 7.58
N ALA A 477 -38.78 -28.92 7.22
CA ALA A 477 -40.19 -29.18 6.96
C ALA A 477 -40.39 -29.99 5.66
N VAL A 478 -39.65 -29.64 4.58
CA VAL A 478 -39.67 -30.37 3.30
C VAL A 478 -39.20 -31.82 3.47
N GLY A 479 -38.16 -32.04 4.28
CA GLY A 479 -37.65 -33.41 4.54
C GLY A 479 -38.60 -34.33 5.31
N ARG A 480 -39.68 -33.79 5.92
CA ARG A 480 -40.66 -34.53 6.71
C ARG A 480 -42.01 -34.73 6.03
N LEU A 481 -42.25 -34.16 4.86
CA LEU A 481 -43.52 -34.20 4.17
C LEU A 481 -43.52 -35.19 3.01
N VAL A 482 -44.37 -36.21 3.13
CA VAL A 482 -44.58 -37.26 2.13
C VAL A 482 -45.64 -36.84 1.10
N ASP A 483 -46.51 -35.87 1.45
CA ASP A 483 -47.61 -35.42 0.58
C ASP A 483 -47.32 -34.14 -0.18
N ARG A 484 -47.42 -34.21 -1.54
CA ARG A 484 -47.16 -33.09 -2.45
C ARG A 484 -48.07 -31.88 -2.26
N SER A 485 -49.31 -32.10 -1.89
CA SER A 485 -50.30 -31.05 -1.70
C SER A 485 -50.03 -30.20 -0.47
N THR A 486 -49.68 -30.85 0.64
CA THR A 486 -49.30 -30.20 1.89
C THR A 486 -47.96 -29.48 1.78
N LEU A 487 -47.05 -30.03 0.98
CA LEU A 487 -45.78 -29.38 0.68
C LEU A 487 -45.95 -28.10 -0.12
N GLY A 488 -46.79 -28.14 -1.16
CA GLY A 488 -47.08 -26.98 -2.01
C GLY A 488 -47.72 -25.82 -1.22
N GLN A 489 -48.65 -26.14 -0.32
CA GLN A 489 -49.34 -25.13 0.48
C GLN A 489 -48.39 -24.45 1.51
N ARG A 490 -47.53 -25.22 2.18
CA ARG A 490 -46.53 -24.67 3.10
C ARG A 490 -45.41 -23.89 2.41
N LEU A 491 -45.02 -24.26 1.20
CA LEU A 491 -44.07 -23.49 0.40
C LEU A 491 -44.67 -22.13 -0.02
N LEU A 492 -45.93 -22.10 -0.37
CA LEU A 492 -46.65 -20.85 -0.67
C LEU A 492 -46.79 -19.95 0.56
N GLU A 493 -47.13 -20.51 1.73
CA GLU A 493 -47.25 -19.76 2.99
C GLU A 493 -45.88 -19.18 3.40
N ALA A 494 -44.80 -19.98 3.33
CA ALA A 494 -43.44 -19.53 3.65
C ALA A 494 -42.95 -18.45 2.65
N ALA A 495 -43.27 -18.61 1.37
CA ALA A 495 -42.90 -17.62 0.35
C ALA A 495 -43.68 -16.30 0.54
N ALA A 496 -44.98 -16.37 0.88
CA ALA A 496 -45.77 -15.20 1.18
C ALA A 496 -45.27 -14.43 2.42
N GLU A 497 -44.84 -15.14 3.46
CA GLU A 497 -44.26 -14.54 4.67
C GLU A 497 -42.91 -13.86 4.40
N ILE A 498 -42.05 -14.49 3.60
CA ILE A 498 -40.70 -13.99 3.34
C ILE A 498 -40.67 -12.88 2.28
N LEU A 499 -41.48 -13.03 1.22
CA LEU A 499 -41.46 -12.13 0.07
C LEU A 499 -42.55 -11.03 0.17
N ARG A 500 -43.45 -11.12 1.15
CA ARG A 500 -44.62 -10.24 1.32
C ARG A 500 -45.45 -10.15 0.05
N VAL A 501 -45.71 -11.29 -0.59
CA VAL A 501 -46.49 -11.38 -1.82
C VAL A 501 -47.88 -11.91 -1.46
N GLU A 502 -48.95 -11.26 -1.94
CA GLU A 502 -50.34 -11.66 -1.64
C GLU A 502 -50.84 -12.83 -2.51
N TRP A 503 -50.17 -13.10 -3.66
CA TRP A 503 -50.60 -14.13 -4.61
C TRP A 503 -49.40 -14.94 -5.12
N GLY A 504 -49.54 -16.26 -5.14
CA GLY A 504 -48.59 -17.20 -5.70
C GLY A 504 -49.22 -18.52 -6.11
N ALA A 505 -48.67 -19.20 -7.11
CA ALA A 505 -49.12 -20.51 -7.53
C ALA A 505 -47.90 -21.42 -7.82
N ILE A 506 -48.02 -22.72 -7.45
CA ILE A 506 -47.04 -23.76 -7.77
C ILE A 506 -47.72 -24.73 -8.76
N TYR A 507 -47.10 -24.92 -9.93
CA TYR A 507 -47.56 -25.81 -11.00
C TYR A 507 -46.81 -27.14 -10.99
#